data_ea52e3ef703d81e123444c063ee3eded
#
_entry.id   ea52e3ef703d81e123444c063ee3eded
#
_cell.length_a   1.000
_cell.length_b   1.000
_cell.length_c   1.000
_cell.angle_alpha   90.00
_cell.angle_beta   90.00
_cell.angle_gamma   90.00
#
_symmetry.space_group_name_H-M   'P 1'
#
loop_
_entity.id
_entity.type
_entity.pdbx_description
1 polymer ?
#
loop_
_entity_poly.entity_id
_entity_poly.type
_entity_poly.pdbx_seq_one_letter_code
_entity_poly.pdbx_strand_id
1 'polypeptide(L)'
;HKEYRRQRQMCIRDRRITGRDKLDADDLAQLEEAFFAADFGLETTEEILSEIENAFRKDKNFKGKDAASVAREVLSRNLKGAEVKFELAGNGNPEVLCMIGVNGAGKTTTCAKLGHLLQANGKKVLLGACDTFRAAATEQLRAWSERLKLECVFGHHGADSAAVAFDAYSAAVSYTHLTLPTILLV
;
A
#
# COMPACT_ATOMS: atom_id res chain seq x y z
N HIS A 1 19.51 -4.47 7.72
CA HIS A 1 19.70 -5.66 8.58
C HIS A 1 18.77 -5.74 9.79
N LYS A 2 18.33 -4.60 10.41
CA LYS A 2 17.37 -4.61 11.54
C LYS A 2 15.92 -4.92 11.11
N GLU A 3 15.50 -4.43 9.96
CA GLU A 3 14.17 -4.64 9.39
C GLU A 3 13.95 -6.10 8.97
N TYR A 4 14.95 -6.72 8.36
CA TYR A 4 14.92 -8.13 7.99
C TYR A 4 14.86 -9.07 9.23
N ARG A 5 15.47 -8.67 10.37
CA ARG A 5 15.32 -9.37 11.64
C ARG A 5 13.93 -9.25 12.24
N ARG A 6 13.28 -8.07 12.11
CA ARG A 6 11.89 -7.87 12.59
C ARG A 6 10.89 -8.71 11.81
N GLN A 7 10.99 -8.75 10.48
CA GLN A 7 10.15 -9.62 9.65
C GLN A 7 10.36 -11.10 9.97
N ARG A 8 11.58 -11.54 10.20
CA ARG A 8 11.88 -12.93 10.57
C ARG A 8 11.38 -13.30 11.96
N GLN A 9 11.38 -12.36 12.91
CA GLN A 9 10.80 -12.55 14.24
C GLN A 9 9.26 -12.62 14.20
N MET A 10 8.60 -11.83 13.35
CA MET A 10 7.16 -11.95 13.11
C MET A 10 6.79 -13.33 12.56
N CYS A 11 7.45 -13.80 11.51
CA CYS A 11 7.20 -15.14 10.93
C CYS A 11 7.47 -16.30 11.90
N ILE A 12 8.38 -16.14 12.87
CA ILE A 12 8.69 -17.17 13.88
C ILE A 12 7.65 -17.16 15.01
N ARG A 13 7.14 -15.99 15.40
CA ARG A 13 6.03 -15.85 16.37
C ARG A 13 4.73 -16.43 15.80
N ASP A 14 4.39 -16.15 14.55
CA ASP A 14 3.21 -16.72 13.87
C ASP A 14 3.21 -18.25 13.89
N ARG A 15 4.38 -18.89 13.68
CA ARG A 15 4.50 -20.34 13.75
C ARG A 15 4.30 -20.94 15.15
N ARG A 16 4.60 -20.19 16.22
CA ARG A 16 4.40 -20.66 17.59
C ARG A 16 2.93 -20.68 18.00
N ILE A 17 2.16 -19.67 17.55
CA ILE A 17 0.74 -19.56 17.84
C ILE A 17 -0.08 -20.50 16.96
N THR A 18 0.22 -20.58 15.66
CA THR A 18 -0.52 -21.44 14.72
C THR A 18 -0.30 -22.93 14.87
N GLY A 19 0.71 -23.35 15.63
CA GLY A 19 1.05 -24.77 15.84
C GLY A 19 0.57 -25.39 17.14
N ARG A 20 -0.05 -24.63 18.07
CA ARG A 20 -0.53 -25.14 19.35
C ARG A 20 -1.97 -25.63 19.27
N ASP A 21 -2.25 -26.72 19.96
CA ASP A 21 -3.59 -27.34 19.99
C ASP A 21 -4.56 -26.67 20.98
N LYS A 22 -4.11 -25.72 21.80
CA LYS A 22 -4.95 -24.95 22.74
C LYS A 22 -4.39 -23.53 22.87
N LEU A 23 -5.29 -22.55 22.93
CA LEU A 23 -4.99 -21.17 23.31
C LEU A 23 -5.11 -21.04 24.83
N ASP A 24 -4.10 -20.44 25.47
CA ASP A 24 -4.13 -20.08 26.90
C ASP A 24 -4.10 -18.55 27.08
N ALA A 25 -4.17 -18.09 28.33
CA ALA A 25 -4.16 -16.66 28.64
C ALA A 25 -2.83 -15.99 28.22
N ASP A 26 -1.72 -16.73 28.26
CA ASP A 26 -0.41 -16.22 27.83
C ASP A 26 -0.35 -16.06 26.31
N ASP A 27 -1.02 -16.92 25.55
CA ASP A 27 -1.13 -16.81 24.11
C ASP A 27 -1.95 -15.57 23.71
N LEU A 28 -3.03 -15.25 24.43
CA LEU A 28 -3.84 -14.03 24.21
C LEU A 28 -3.03 -12.76 24.51
N ALA A 29 -2.27 -12.73 25.60
CA ALA A 29 -1.39 -11.61 25.92
C ALA A 29 -0.28 -11.41 24.86
N GLN A 30 0.26 -12.52 24.31
CA GLN A 30 1.22 -12.45 23.22
C GLN A 30 0.60 -11.95 21.91
N LEU A 31 -0.68 -12.28 21.64
CA LEU A 31 -1.42 -11.75 20.48
C LEU A 31 -1.65 -10.25 20.64
N GLU A 32 -2.06 -9.80 21.82
CA GLU A 32 -2.23 -8.38 22.14
C GLU A 32 -0.94 -7.60 21.88
N GLU A 33 0.19 -8.04 22.46
CA GLU A 33 1.50 -7.43 22.22
C GLU A 33 1.86 -7.41 20.73
N ALA A 34 1.53 -8.47 19.99
CA ALA A 34 1.82 -8.56 18.57
C ALA A 34 0.99 -7.58 17.74
N PHE A 35 -0.28 -7.37 18.06
CA PHE A 35 -1.14 -6.39 17.40
C PHE A 35 -0.69 -4.96 17.69
N PHE A 36 -0.33 -4.63 18.93
CA PHE A 36 0.24 -3.33 19.25
C PHE A 36 1.58 -3.09 18.56
N ALA A 37 2.45 -4.09 18.50
CA ALA A 37 3.72 -4.00 17.79
C ALA A 37 3.57 -3.85 16.26
N ALA A 38 2.39 -4.20 15.73
CA ALA A 38 2.02 -4.05 14.32
C ALA A 38 1.22 -2.76 14.03
N ASP A 39 1.20 -1.81 14.99
CA ASP A 39 0.48 -0.52 14.90
C ASP A 39 -1.05 -0.66 14.73
N PHE A 40 -1.65 -1.76 15.18
CA PHE A 40 -3.09 -1.84 15.31
C PHE A 40 -3.55 -0.91 16.45
N GLY A 41 -4.56 -0.09 16.19
CA GLY A 41 -5.14 0.77 17.21
C GLY A 41 -5.76 -0.02 18.37
N LEU A 42 -5.86 0.60 19.55
CA LEU A 42 -6.40 -0.04 20.76
C LEU A 42 -7.78 -0.66 20.51
N GLU A 43 -8.70 0.09 19.95
CA GLU A 43 -10.07 -0.32 19.65
C GLU A 43 -10.14 -1.57 18.77
N THR A 44 -9.37 -1.61 17.68
CA THR A 44 -9.31 -2.78 16.78
C THR A 44 -8.68 -3.98 17.46
N THR A 45 -7.66 -3.78 18.28
CA THR A 45 -6.99 -4.86 19.03
C THR A 45 -7.94 -5.48 20.05
N GLU A 46 -8.63 -4.68 20.84
CA GLU A 46 -9.62 -5.13 21.83
C GLU A 46 -10.79 -5.87 21.16
N GLU A 47 -11.29 -5.38 20.03
CA GLU A 47 -12.34 -6.05 19.27
C GLU A 47 -11.90 -7.43 18.79
N ILE A 48 -10.70 -7.54 18.20
CA ILE A 48 -10.16 -8.83 17.73
C ILE A 48 -9.98 -9.81 18.87
N LEU A 49 -9.39 -9.39 20.00
CA LEU A 49 -9.15 -10.25 21.15
C LEU A 49 -10.47 -10.74 21.76
N SER A 50 -11.46 -9.86 21.92
CA SER A 50 -12.80 -10.19 22.41
C SER A 50 -13.50 -11.25 21.55
N GLU A 51 -13.42 -11.10 20.22
CA GLU A 51 -14.00 -12.07 19.28
C GLU A 51 -13.27 -13.43 19.33
N ILE A 52 -11.94 -13.41 19.46
CA ILE A 52 -11.13 -14.63 19.63
C ILE A 52 -11.49 -15.35 20.93
N GLU A 53 -11.60 -14.63 22.07
CA GLU A 53 -12.03 -15.20 23.33
C GLU A 53 -13.44 -15.81 23.25
N ASN A 54 -14.37 -15.10 22.63
CA ASN A 54 -15.73 -15.57 22.44
C ASN A 54 -15.79 -16.85 21.58
N ALA A 55 -14.99 -16.91 20.51
CA ALA A 55 -14.89 -18.10 19.65
C ALA A 55 -14.26 -19.27 20.40
N PHE A 56 -13.21 -19.03 21.19
CA PHE A 56 -12.55 -20.03 22.03
C PHE A 56 -13.49 -20.61 23.11
N ARG A 57 -14.33 -19.78 23.72
CA ARG A 57 -15.33 -20.25 24.71
C ARG A 57 -16.40 -21.15 24.09
N LYS A 58 -16.74 -20.93 22.80
CA LYS A 58 -17.77 -21.69 22.09
C LYS A 58 -17.27 -23.03 21.53
N ASP A 59 -16.01 -23.07 21.10
CA ASP A 59 -15.41 -24.26 20.50
C ASP A 59 -14.17 -24.72 21.27
N LYS A 60 -14.27 -25.88 21.92
CA LYS A 60 -13.16 -26.50 22.68
C LYS A 60 -12.00 -26.99 21.79
N ASN A 61 -12.23 -27.08 20.48
CA ASN A 61 -11.23 -27.48 19.49
C ASN A 61 -10.61 -26.27 18.78
N PHE A 62 -10.88 -25.06 19.24
CA PHE A 62 -10.37 -23.82 18.66
C PHE A 62 -8.83 -23.80 18.67
N LYS A 63 -8.23 -23.52 17.52
CA LYS A 63 -6.77 -23.53 17.29
C LYS A 63 -6.27 -22.16 16.88
N GLY A 64 -4.97 -21.94 16.94
CA GLY A 64 -4.35 -20.70 16.50
C GLY A 64 -4.66 -20.28 15.04
N LYS A 65 -4.97 -21.26 14.16
CA LYS A 65 -5.45 -20.96 12.81
C LYS A 65 -6.83 -20.32 12.79
N ASP A 66 -7.67 -20.71 13.73
CA ASP A 66 -9.03 -20.20 13.86
C ASP A 66 -9.00 -18.76 14.40
N ALA A 67 -8.07 -18.46 15.31
CA ALA A 67 -7.81 -17.10 15.79
C ALA A 67 -7.41 -16.15 14.63
N ALA A 68 -6.55 -16.60 13.72
CA ALA A 68 -6.19 -15.82 12.54
C ALA A 68 -7.39 -15.60 11.59
N SER A 69 -8.31 -16.55 11.50
CA SER A 69 -9.53 -16.41 10.71
C SER A 69 -10.48 -15.40 11.33
N VAL A 70 -10.68 -15.43 12.65
CA VAL A 70 -11.48 -14.47 13.40
C VAL A 70 -10.91 -13.05 13.24
N ALA A 71 -9.59 -12.88 13.44
CA ALA A 71 -8.94 -11.60 13.25
C ALA A 71 -9.15 -11.04 11.82
N ARG A 72 -9.07 -11.91 10.81
CA ARG A 72 -9.31 -11.53 9.42
C ARG A 72 -10.75 -11.08 9.18
N GLU A 73 -11.73 -11.75 9.80
CA GLU A 73 -13.14 -11.37 9.69
C GLU A 73 -13.41 -10.00 10.31
N VAL A 74 -12.88 -9.73 11.49
CA VAL A 74 -12.97 -8.42 12.14
C VAL A 74 -12.37 -7.33 11.27
N LEU A 75 -11.13 -7.55 10.80
CA LEU A 75 -10.45 -6.58 9.91
C LEU A 75 -11.22 -6.36 8.60
N SER A 76 -11.73 -7.43 7.98
CA SER A 76 -12.54 -7.31 6.77
C SER A 76 -13.82 -6.53 7.01
N ARG A 77 -14.47 -6.71 8.17
CA ARG A 77 -15.66 -5.96 8.57
C ARG A 77 -15.35 -4.48 8.73
N ASN A 78 -14.27 -4.15 9.43
CA ASN A 78 -13.87 -2.77 9.69
C ASN A 78 -13.43 -2.03 8.42
N LEU A 79 -12.83 -2.74 7.48
CA LEU A 79 -12.40 -2.18 6.19
C LEU A 79 -13.53 -2.07 5.15
N LYS A 80 -14.66 -2.77 5.35
CA LYS A 80 -15.74 -2.86 4.35
C LYS A 80 -16.36 -1.51 3.96
N GLY A 81 -16.31 -0.52 4.85
CA GLY A 81 -16.77 0.85 4.59
C GLY A 81 -15.72 1.76 3.95
N ALA A 82 -14.46 1.32 3.91
CA ALA A 82 -13.35 2.09 3.35
C ALA A 82 -13.04 1.71 1.89
N GLU A 83 -13.74 0.73 1.33
CA GLU A 83 -13.59 0.36 -0.08
C GLU A 83 -14.18 1.45 -0.96
N VAL A 84 -13.32 2.20 -1.63
CA VAL A 84 -13.72 3.18 -2.65
C VAL A 84 -13.32 2.65 -4.02
N LYS A 85 -14.24 2.67 -4.96
CA LYS A 85 -13.91 2.39 -6.36
C LYS A 85 -13.00 3.49 -6.89
N PHE A 86 -11.89 3.08 -7.46
CA PHE A 86 -11.01 4.00 -8.17
C PHE A 86 -11.62 4.30 -9.54
N GLU A 87 -12.27 5.45 -9.65
CA GLU A 87 -12.87 5.92 -10.89
C GLU A 87 -12.19 7.23 -11.32
N LEU A 88 -11.79 7.29 -12.58
CA LEU A 88 -11.30 8.51 -13.19
C LEU A 88 -12.50 9.38 -13.59
N ALA A 89 -12.45 10.67 -13.30
CA ALA A 89 -13.59 11.58 -13.50
C ALA A 89 -13.98 11.79 -14.98
N GLY A 90 -13.03 11.60 -15.90
CA GLY A 90 -13.31 11.63 -17.33
C GLY A 90 -13.85 12.97 -17.84
N ASN A 91 -13.54 14.08 -17.17
CA ASN A 91 -14.09 15.41 -17.41
C ASN A 91 -13.42 16.21 -18.53
N GLY A 92 -12.56 15.58 -19.31
CA GLY A 92 -11.87 16.24 -20.42
C GLY A 92 -10.54 16.90 -20.06
N ASN A 93 -10.11 16.84 -18.80
CA ASN A 93 -8.80 17.33 -18.34
C ASN A 93 -7.90 16.17 -17.90
N PRO A 94 -6.58 16.36 -17.89
CA PRO A 94 -5.66 15.39 -17.29
C PRO A 94 -6.00 15.18 -15.81
N GLU A 95 -6.05 13.92 -15.39
CA GLU A 95 -6.26 13.57 -13.98
C GLU A 95 -4.91 13.34 -13.31
N VAL A 96 -4.71 13.97 -12.16
CA VAL A 96 -3.45 13.92 -11.41
C VAL A 96 -3.60 12.99 -10.21
N LEU A 97 -2.76 11.95 -10.17
CA LEU A 97 -2.68 11.01 -9.06
C LEU A 97 -1.34 11.20 -8.34
N CYS A 98 -1.37 11.72 -7.13
CA CYS A 98 -0.18 11.93 -6.32
C CYS A 98 0.03 10.76 -5.35
N MET A 99 1.22 10.13 -5.41
CA MET A 99 1.61 9.05 -4.51
C MET A 99 2.22 9.62 -3.23
N ILE A 100 1.53 9.48 -2.10
CA ILE A 100 1.96 9.96 -0.80
C ILE A 100 2.29 8.80 0.12
N GLY A 101 3.33 8.93 0.93
CA GLY A 101 3.71 7.92 1.92
C GLY A 101 5.14 8.10 2.42
N VAL A 102 5.48 7.38 3.50
CA VAL A 102 6.83 7.36 4.07
C VAL A 102 7.85 6.69 3.16
N ASN A 103 9.13 6.84 3.46
CA ASN A 103 10.18 6.15 2.72
C ASN A 103 10.03 4.62 2.85
N GLY A 104 10.17 3.92 1.74
CA GLY A 104 10.00 2.46 1.72
C GLY A 104 8.54 1.97 1.60
N ALA A 105 7.53 2.86 1.64
CA ALA A 105 6.11 2.49 1.51
C ALA A 105 5.73 1.95 0.10
N GLY A 106 6.63 1.99 -0.86
CA GLY A 106 6.40 1.46 -2.20
C GLY A 106 5.76 2.44 -3.19
N LYS A 107 5.83 3.76 -2.93
CA LYS A 107 5.27 4.80 -3.83
C LYS A 107 5.67 4.61 -5.29
N THR A 108 6.96 4.60 -5.58
CA THR A 108 7.50 4.47 -6.94
C THR A 108 7.05 3.18 -7.62
N THR A 109 7.04 2.06 -6.89
CA THR A 109 6.58 0.77 -7.42
C THR A 109 5.07 0.78 -7.69
N THR A 110 4.28 1.39 -6.80
CA THR A 110 2.82 1.52 -6.97
C THR A 110 2.50 2.42 -8.15
N CYS A 111 3.20 3.55 -8.31
CA CYS A 111 3.08 4.44 -9.45
C CYS A 111 3.30 3.68 -10.78
N ALA A 112 4.38 2.93 -10.88
CA ALA A 112 4.67 2.13 -12.07
C ALA A 112 3.60 1.06 -12.36
N LYS A 113 3.15 0.33 -11.32
CA LYS A 113 2.09 -0.69 -11.47
C LYS A 113 0.76 -0.08 -11.89
N LEU A 114 0.38 1.05 -11.29
CA LEU A 114 -0.86 1.75 -11.62
C LEU A 114 -0.78 2.32 -13.03
N GLY A 115 0.36 2.90 -13.41
CA GLY A 115 0.59 3.38 -14.78
C GLY A 115 0.42 2.27 -15.81
N HIS A 116 1.00 1.10 -15.55
CA HIS A 116 0.83 -0.06 -16.43
C HIS A 116 -0.63 -0.54 -16.51
N LEU A 117 -1.32 -0.60 -15.36
CA LEU A 117 -2.73 -0.99 -15.31
C LEU A 117 -3.60 -0.02 -16.12
N LEU A 118 -3.40 1.28 -15.95
CA LEU A 118 -4.16 2.31 -16.68
C LEU A 118 -3.86 2.26 -18.18
N GLN A 119 -2.60 2.08 -18.57
CA GLN A 119 -2.20 1.92 -19.97
C GLN A 119 -2.84 0.67 -20.58
N ALA A 120 -2.87 -0.46 -19.88
CA ALA A 120 -3.53 -1.69 -20.32
C ALA A 120 -5.05 -1.51 -20.51
N ASN A 121 -5.66 -0.58 -19.76
CA ASN A 121 -7.06 -0.19 -19.91
C ASN A 121 -7.27 0.93 -20.96
N GLY A 122 -6.29 1.15 -21.83
CA GLY A 122 -6.39 2.12 -22.94
C GLY A 122 -6.26 3.58 -22.53
N LYS A 123 -5.83 3.87 -21.30
CA LYS A 123 -5.57 5.24 -20.86
C LYS A 123 -4.16 5.67 -21.28
N LYS A 124 -4.00 6.93 -21.66
CA LYS A 124 -2.68 7.53 -21.80
C LYS A 124 -2.15 7.90 -20.42
N VAL A 125 -0.91 7.56 -20.17
CA VAL A 125 -0.27 7.76 -18.85
C VAL A 125 1.02 8.52 -19.03
N LEU A 126 1.19 9.56 -18.22
CA LEU A 126 2.43 10.32 -18.08
C LEU A 126 2.90 10.22 -16.63
N LEU A 127 4.15 9.86 -16.41
CA LEU A 127 4.76 9.83 -15.09
C LEU A 127 5.47 11.15 -14.80
N GLY A 128 5.44 11.62 -13.55
CA GLY A 128 6.19 12.79 -13.09
C GLY A 128 7.13 12.38 -11.95
N ALA A 129 8.44 12.52 -12.15
CA ALA A 129 9.47 12.19 -11.15
C ALA A 129 9.68 13.35 -10.17
N CYS A 130 8.75 13.53 -9.21
CA CYS A 130 8.77 14.64 -8.26
C CYS A 130 9.63 14.38 -7.00
N ASP A 131 10.14 13.16 -6.78
CA ASP A 131 11.11 12.84 -5.73
C ASP A 131 12.53 13.23 -6.19
N THR A 132 12.77 14.52 -6.35
CA THR A 132 13.99 15.09 -6.96
C THR A 132 15.22 15.02 -6.06
N PHE A 133 15.02 14.91 -4.73
CA PHE A 133 16.11 14.84 -3.75
C PHE A 133 16.68 13.43 -3.57
N ARG A 134 16.01 12.42 -4.10
CA ARG A 134 16.44 11.02 -4.01
C ARG A 134 16.81 10.50 -5.39
N ALA A 135 18.09 10.62 -5.74
CA ALA A 135 18.60 10.16 -7.03
C ALA A 135 18.17 8.72 -7.38
N ALA A 136 18.26 7.80 -6.39
CA ALA A 136 17.84 6.42 -6.57
C ALA A 136 16.33 6.26 -6.87
N ALA A 137 15.46 7.14 -6.38
CA ALA A 137 14.04 7.10 -6.69
C ALA A 137 13.76 7.53 -8.14
N THR A 138 14.43 8.58 -8.58
CA THR A 138 14.34 9.05 -9.97
C THR A 138 14.86 7.99 -10.95
N GLU A 139 16.02 7.37 -10.65
CA GLU A 139 16.57 6.28 -11.47
C GLU A 139 15.65 5.06 -11.50
N GLN A 140 15.06 4.69 -10.35
CA GLN A 140 14.10 3.61 -10.28
C GLN A 140 12.86 3.88 -11.12
N LEU A 141 12.33 5.11 -11.09
CA LEU A 141 11.17 5.47 -11.91
C LEU A 141 11.53 5.48 -13.40
N ARG A 142 12.75 5.93 -13.75
CA ARG A 142 13.28 5.86 -15.12
C ARG A 142 13.31 4.43 -15.64
N ALA A 143 13.90 3.52 -14.88
CA ALA A 143 13.96 2.10 -15.25
C ALA A 143 12.55 1.50 -15.44
N TRP A 144 11.57 1.89 -14.60
CA TRP A 144 10.19 1.46 -14.79
C TRP A 144 9.54 2.07 -16.03
N SER A 145 9.73 3.36 -16.28
CA SER A 145 9.16 4.03 -17.47
C SER A 145 9.66 3.40 -18.77
N GLU A 146 10.95 3.13 -18.87
CA GLU A 146 11.56 2.44 -20.01
C GLU A 146 11.01 1.02 -20.19
N ARG A 147 10.97 0.24 -19.09
CA ARG A 147 10.49 -1.15 -19.13
C ARG A 147 9.02 -1.27 -19.53
N LEU A 148 8.19 -0.34 -19.06
CA LEU A 148 6.76 -0.33 -19.32
C LEU A 148 6.36 0.51 -20.54
N LYS A 149 7.32 1.17 -21.16
CA LYS A 149 7.11 2.10 -22.28
C LYS A 149 6.12 3.21 -21.94
N LEU A 150 6.26 3.77 -20.73
CA LEU A 150 5.50 4.91 -20.25
C LEU A 150 6.32 6.17 -20.42
N GLU A 151 5.69 7.25 -20.85
CA GLU A 151 6.33 8.57 -20.88
C GLU A 151 6.55 9.08 -19.45
N CYS A 152 7.66 9.80 -19.23
CA CYS A 152 8.00 10.32 -17.90
C CYS A 152 8.72 11.67 -18.02
N VAL A 153 8.29 12.62 -17.20
CA VAL A 153 8.95 13.91 -17.02
C VAL A 153 9.91 13.83 -15.83
N PHE A 154 11.15 14.25 -16.04
CA PHE A 154 12.21 14.24 -15.05
C PHE A 154 12.72 15.65 -14.80
N GLY A 155 12.91 16.03 -13.54
CA GLY A 155 13.75 17.16 -13.16
C GLY A 155 15.22 16.78 -13.00
N HIS A 156 16.11 17.76 -12.93
CA HIS A 156 17.48 17.54 -12.48
C HIS A 156 17.49 17.22 -10.98
N HIS A 157 18.56 16.61 -10.49
CA HIS A 157 18.71 16.30 -9.07
C HIS A 157 18.64 17.59 -8.22
N GLY A 158 17.76 17.59 -7.21
CA GLY A 158 17.50 18.76 -6.37
C GLY A 158 16.64 19.85 -7.01
N ALA A 159 16.03 19.58 -8.17
CA ALA A 159 15.03 20.49 -8.76
C ALA A 159 13.85 20.70 -7.80
N ASP A 160 13.14 21.80 -7.97
CA ASP A 160 11.88 22.00 -7.26
C ASP A 160 10.83 20.94 -7.71
N SER A 161 10.38 20.14 -6.76
CA SER A 161 9.38 19.08 -7.00
C SER A 161 8.08 19.64 -7.59
N ALA A 162 7.68 20.84 -7.17
CA ALA A 162 6.48 21.51 -7.68
C ALA A 162 6.67 21.94 -9.15
N ALA A 163 7.88 22.39 -9.54
CA ALA A 163 8.19 22.72 -10.92
C ALA A 163 8.10 21.48 -11.81
N VAL A 164 8.65 20.33 -11.36
CA VAL A 164 8.55 19.07 -12.11
C VAL A 164 7.10 18.60 -12.26
N ALA A 165 6.29 18.75 -11.20
CA ALA A 165 4.86 18.44 -11.26
C ALA A 165 4.11 19.34 -12.24
N PHE A 166 4.43 20.65 -12.26
CA PHE A 166 3.85 21.60 -13.20
C PHE A 166 4.25 21.30 -14.65
N ASP A 167 5.50 20.95 -14.86
CA ASP A 167 5.99 20.57 -16.20
C ASP A 167 5.29 19.28 -16.70
N ALA A 168 5.14 18.29 -15.83
CA ALA A 168 4.40 17.07 -16.14
C ALA A 168 2.92 17.36 -16.47
N TYR A 169 2.27 18.23 -15.69
CA TYR A 169 0.89 18.64 -15.97
C TYR A 169 0.80 19.40 -17.31
N SER A 170 1.69 20.35 -17.54
CA SER A 170 1.72 21.15 -18.78
C SER A 170 1.98 20.29 -20.02
N ALA A 171 2.87 19.30 -19.90
CA ALA A 171 3.10 18.31 -20.95
C ALA A 171 1.81 17.51 -21.21
N ALA A 172 1.14 17.01 -20.15
CA ALA A 172 -0.10 16.26 -20.28
C ALA A 172 -1.21 17.08 -20.95
N VAL A 173 -1.37 18.36 -20.58
CA VAL A 173 -2.33 19.29 -21.24
C VAL A 173 -1.99 19.46 -22.71
N SER A 174 -0.73 19.59 -23.07
CA SER A 174 -0.28 19.73 -24.46
C SER A 174 -0.56 18.48 -25.30
N TYR A 175 -0.51 17.29 -24.68
CA TYR A 175 -0.87 16.02 -25.31
C TYR A 175 -2.38 15.80 -25.47
N THR A 176 -3.23 16.64 -24.83
CA THR A 176 -4.69 16.45 -24.81
C THR A 176 -5.39 16.75 -26.12
N HIS A 177 -4.74 17.36 -27.09
CA HIS A 177 -5.39 17.59 -28.41
C HIS A 177 -5.82 16.32 -29.14
N LEU A 178 -5.44 15.13 -28.66
CA LEU A 178 -5.81 13.85 -29.27
C LEU A 178 -6.44 12.82 -28.31
N THR A 179 -6.12 12.81 -27.01
CA THR A 179 -6.70 11.92 -25.97
C THR A 179 -6.27 12.38 -24.58
N LEU A 180 -7.13 12.21 -23.58
CA LEU A 180 -6.89 12.63 -22.20
C LEU A 180 -5.86 11.74 -21.48
N PRO A 181 -4.69 12.26 -21.05
CA PRO A 181 -3.74 11.50 -20.26
C PRO A 181 -4.08 11.54 -18.76
N THR A 182 -3.75 10.48 -18.06
CA THR A 182 -3.69 10.43 -16.60
C THR A 182 -2.25 10.66 -16.17
N ILE A 183 -2.02 11.58 -15.23
CA ILE A 183 -0.70 11.89 -14.71
C ILE A 183 -0.50 11.20 -13.38
N LEU A 184 0.62 10.50 -13.23
CA LEU A 184 1.05 9.87 -12.01
C LEU A 184 2.31 10.56 -11.48
N LEU A 185 2.21 11.18 -10.30
CA LEU A 185 3.31 11.86 -9.64
C LEU A 185 3.84 11.05 -8.47
N VAL A 186 5.13 10.94 -8.33
CA VAL A 186 5.82 10.25 -7.23
C VAL A 186 6.62 11.22 -6.41
#